data_b66aa58763f47f2683c45cfd35b18e76
#
_entry.id   b66aa58763f47f2683c45cfd35b18e76
#
_cell.length_a   1.000
_cell.length_b   1.000
_cell.length_c   1.000
_cell.angle_alpha   90.00
_cell.angle_beta   90.00
_cell.angle_gamma   90.00
#
_symmetry.space_group_name_H-M   'P 1'
#
loop_
_entity.id
_entity.type
_entity.pdbx_description
1 polymer ?
#
loop_
_entity_poly.entity_id
_entity_poly.type
_entity_poly.pdbx_seq_one_letter_code
_entity_poly.pdbx_strand_id
1 'polypeptide(L)'
;KSVIVFDIDDFMGESTCVGCSECVQACPTGALMPSKKVALNTPDKKVESVCPYCGVGCLLTYNVKDDKILFAEGRDGPANLSRLCVKGRYGFDYIHNDGRLTKPLIRKKGVSKDIDIRSYDFDNIDEIFEETTWENALDVAINGFKNVKEQKGPSGLAGFGCAKGSNEEAYLFQKLIRTGFNTNNVDHCTRLCHASSVVALLEMVGSGAVSNQVADVTEAEVIIIIGSNPTVNHPVAATFMKNAAKEGKTLIVMDPKKTDISRHANYYLQFKPDTDVAMLNAIMKSIIDQDLVDKEFIQNRTKDYDKLRNHLKDYSPKIMSKICGIPEETLNEVARLYAKSKGSMIFWGMGVSQHVHGTDNARALISLALMTGQIGRPGTGLHPLRGQNNVQGASDAGLIPMVFPDYQRVDNPE
;
A
#
# COMPACT_ATOMS: atom_id res chain seq x y z
N LYS A 1 30.62 -3.03 -27.57
CA LYS A 1 30.80 -2.16 -26.41
C LYS A 1 29.55 -2.30 -25.53
N SER A 2 29.75 -2.55 -24.23
CA SER A 2 28.62 -2.56 -23.25
C SER A 2 28.18 -1.13 -22.99
N VAL A 3 26.86 -0.89 -22.94
CA VAL A 3 26.26 0.39 -22.70
C VAL A 3 25.28 0.22 -21.51
N ILE A 4 25.18 1.24 -20.66
CA ILE A 4 24.19 1.26 -19.58
C ILE A 4 22.85 1.66 -20.19
N VAL A 5 21.88 0.78 -20.09
CA VAL A 5 20.50 0.99 -20.59
C VAL A 5 19.50 0.86 -19.46
N PHE A 6 18.33 1.44 -19.65
CA PHE A 6 17.22 1.45 -18.70
C PHE A 6 16.02 0.74 -19.32
N ASP A 7 15.14 0.21 -18.49
CA ASP A 7 13.90 -0.49 -18.89
C ASP A 7 14.06 -1.42 -20.09
N ILE A 8 13.67 -1.01 -21.31
CA ILE A 8 13.69 -1.79 -22.55
C ILE A 8 14.67 -1.11 -23.52
N ASP A 9 15.95 -1.09 -23.13
CA ASP A 9 17.05 -0.47 -23.88
C ASP A 9 16.88 1.05 -24.11
N ASP A 10 16.16 1.73 -23.22
CA ASP A 10 15.92 3.16 -23.29
C ASP A 10 17.09 3.98 -22.74
N PHE A 11 17.20 5.25 -23.15
CA PHE A 11 18.00 6.25 -22.43
C PHE A 11 17.33 6.60 -21.09
N MET A 12 18.13 7.02 -20.10
CA MET A 12 17.62 7.32 -18.75
C MET A 12 16.44 8.30 -18.76
N GLY A 13 16.49 9.36 -19.57
CA GLY A 13 15.44 10.39 -19.63
C GLY A 13 14.16 9.94 -20.32
N GLU A 14 14.18 8.85 -21.08
CA GLU A 14 13.04 8.28 -21.80
C GLU A 14 12.48 7.03 -21.11
N SER A 15 13.14 6.60 -20.04
CA SER A 15 12.79 5.40 -19.27
C SER A 15 11.86 5.70 -18.08
N THR A 16 11.43 4.64 -17.39
CA THR A 16 10.73 4.76 -16.09
C THR A 16 11.69 4.92 -14.91
N CYS A 17 12.91 5.41 -15.14
CA CYS A 17 13.89 5.66 -14.09
C CYS A 17 13.40 6.71 -13.10
N VAL A 18 13.40 6.36 -11.81
CA VAL A 18 12.95 7.22 -10.71
C VAL A 18 14.12 7.84 -9.93
N GLY A 19 15.35 7.81 -10.48
CA GLY A 19 16.54 8.39 -9.83
C GLY A 19 16.90 7.71 -8.49
N CYS A 20 16.65 6.42 -8.33
CA CYS A 20 16.82 5.71 -7.06
C CYS A 20 18.27 5.44 -6.66
N SER A 21 19.23 5.65 -7.57
CA SER A 21 20.67 5.37 -7.37
C SER A 21 21.02 3.91 -7.03
N GLU A 22 20.18 2.95 -7.41
CA GLU A 22 20.54 1.53 -7.31
C GLU A 22 21.76 1.19 -8.18
N CYS A 23 21.87 1.79 -9.36
CA CYS A 23 23.05 1.67 -10.21
C CYS A 23 24.32 2.22 -9.54
N VAL A 24 24.20 3.26 -8.71
CA VAL A 24 25.32 3.80 -7.91
C VAL A 24 25.74 2.80 -6.83
N GLN A 25 24.76 2.27 -6.08
CA GLN A 25 25.03 1.27 -5.03
C GLN A 25 25.64 -0.01 -5.60
N ALA A 26 25.21 -0.43 -6.78
CA ALA A 26 25.72 -1.62 -7.46
C ALA A 26 27.07 -1.41 -8.15
N CYS A 27 27.52 -0.16 -8.35
CA CYS A 27 28.76 0.14 -9.07
C CYS A 27 30.00 -0.12 -8.19
N PRO A 28 30.80 -1.16 -8.46
CA PRO A 28 31.95 -1.51 -7.61
C PRO A 28 33.13 -0.55 -7.76
N THR A 29 33.17 0.25 -8.84
CA THR A 29 34.30 1.11 -9.20
C THR A 29 34.10 2.56 -8.79
N GLY A 30 32.90 2.96 -8.33
CA GLY A 30 32.56 4.36 -8.03
C GLY A 30 32.46 5.24 -9.29
N ALA A 31 32.37 4.66 -10.48
CA ALA A 31 32.19 5.39 -11.74
C ALA A 31 30.82 6.11 -11.80
N LEU A 32 29.82 5.58 -11.11
CA LEU A 32 28.52 6.21 -10.93
C LEU A 32 28.45 6.83 -9.54
N MET A 33 28.12 8.11 -9.47
CA MET A 33 28.03 8.84 -8.23
C MET A 33 26.72 9.66 -8.17
N PRO A 34 26.12 9.84 -6.99
CA PRO A 34 24.96 10.70 -6.86
C PRO A 34 25.37 12.17 -7.10
N SER A 35 24.48 12.98 -7.67
CA SER A 35 24.73 14.39 -7.92
C SER A 35 24.85 15.22 -6.63
N LYS A 36 24.15 14.81 -5.57
CA LYS A 36 24.35 15.36 -4.21
C LYS A 36 25.66 14.77 -3.66
N LYS A 37 26.45 15.60 -2.96
CA LYS A 37 27.67 15.17 -2.26
C LYS A 37 27.30 14.30 -1.06
N VAL A 38 26.94 13.04 -1.34
CA VAL A 38 26.60 12.05 -0.33
C VAL A 38 27.86 11.30 0.01
N ALA A 39 28.08 11.00 1.30
CA ALA A 39 29.17 10.16 1.79
C ALA A 39 30.61 10.70 1.68
N LEU A 40 30.79 12.01 1.71
CA LEU A 40 32.15 12.58 1.86
C LEU A 40 32.68 12.48 3.30
N ASN A 41 31.82 12.20 4.28
CA ASN A 41 32.16 12.05 5.69
C ASN A 41 32.02 10.60 6.14
N THR A 42 32.94 10.13 6.96
CA THR A 42 32.83 8.81 7.60
C THR A 42 31.76 8.88 8.69
N PRO A 43 30.74 8.01 8.67
CA PRO A 43 29.75 7.96 9.72
C PRO A 43 30.36 7.46 11.04
N ASP A 44 29.90 7.97 12.15
CA ASP A 44 30.25 7.51 13.50
C ASP A 44 29.27 6.46 14.02
N LYS A 45 28.05 6.40 13.42
CA LYS A 45 26.98 5.49 13.84
C LYS A 45 26.19 4.97 12.64
N LYS A 46 25.84 3.69 12.68
CA LYS A 46 24.89 3.07 11.75
C LYS A 46 23.62 2.67 12.50
N VAL A 47 22.46 3.06 11.94
CA VAL A 47 21.14 2.76 12.54
C VAL A 47 20.31 1.97 11.53
N GLU A 48 20.03 0.73 11.88
CA GLU A 48 19.15 -0.14 11.10
C GLU A 48 17.68 0.24 11.33
N SER A 49 16.92 0.33 10.26
CA SER A 49 15.53 0.73 10.31
C SER A 49 14.71 0.17 9.14
N VAL A 50 13.43 0.52 9.13
CA VAL A 50 12.49 0.26 8.04
C VAL A 50 12.16 1.58 7.35
N CYS A 51 12.07 1.59 6.04
CA CYS A 51 11.71 2.75 5.25
C CYS A 51 10.31 3.28 5.63
N PRO A 52 10.14 4.58 5.97
CA PRO A 52 8.86 5.10 6.47
C PRO A 52 7.90 5.54 5.36
N TYR A 53 8.12 5.17 4.10
CA TYR A 53 7.35 5.76 2.99
C TYR A 53 6.16 4.91 2.53
N CYS A 54 6.36 3.67 2.12
CA CYS A 54 5.27 2.85 1.60
C CYS A 54 5.24 1.43 2.17
N GLY A 55 4.15 0.72 1.89
CA GLY A 55 3.89 -0.62 2.41
C GLY A 55 4.79 -1.74 1.86
N VAL A 56 5.77 -1.46 1.02
CA VAL A 56 6.79 -2.46 0.62
C VAL A 56 7.63 -2.89 1.81
N GLY A 57 7.87 -1.98 2.80
CA GLY A 57 8.61 -2.33 4.02
C GLY A 57 10.10 -2.56 3.79
N CYS A 58 10.73 -1.80 2.88
CA CYS A 58 12.15 -1.93 2.59
C CYS A 58 13.01 -1.72 3.83
N LEU A 59 13.93 -2.64 4.10
CA LEU A 59 14.93 -2.49 5.14
C LEU A 59 16.06 -1.58 4.65
N LEU A 60 16.52 -0.69 5.55
CA LEU A 60 17.59 0.27 5.26
C LEU A 60 18.48 0.50 6.48
N THR A 61 19.66 1.06 6.22
CA THR A 61 20.60 1.52 7.23
C THR A 61 20.84 3.01 7.03
N TYR A 62 20.58 3.81 8.05
CA TYR A 62 20.99 5.19 8.10
C TYR A 62 22.44 5.31 8.60
N ASN A 63 23.27 5.99 7.84
CA ASN A 63 24.63 6.34 8.21
C ASN A 63 24.61 7.74 8.84
N VAL A 64 24.97 7.83 10.12
CA VAL A 64 24.79 9.03 10.95
C VAL A 64 26.15 9.55 11.38
N LYS A 65 26.28 10.88 11.46
CA LYS A 65 27.41 11.59 12.06
C LYS A 65 26.88 12.84 12.76
N ASP A 66 27.36 13.08 13.98
CA ASP A 66 26.97 14.25 14.80
C ASP A 66 25.43 14.40 14.85
N ASP A 67 24.73 13.29 15.11
CA ASP A 67 23.26 13.14 15.11
C ASP A 67 22.54 13.55 13.80
N LYS A 68 23.26 13.70 12.69
CA LYS A 68 22.69 13.97 11.37
C LYS A 68 22.82 12.77 10.45
N ILE A 69 21.75 12.45 9.74
CA ILE A 69 21.77 11.40 8.71
C ILE A 69 22.55 11.92 7.50
N LEU A 70 23.63 11.25 7.17
CA LEU A 70 24.46 11.57 6.01
C LEU A 70 23.88 10.96 4.73
N PHE A 71 23.52 9.68 4.80
CA PHE A 71 22.95 8.92 3.68
C PHE A 71 22.28 7.65 4.17
N ALA A 72 21.45 7.06 3.31
CA ALA A 72 20.78 5.78 3.53
C ALA A 72 21.24 4.73 2.53
N GLU A 73 21.44 3.51 3.00
CA GLU A 73 21.77 2.33 2.21
C GLU A 73 20.65 1.28 2.33
N GLY A 74 20.39 0.54 1.24
CA GLY A 74 19.51 -0.62 1.31
C GLY A 74 20.18 -1.73 2.12
N ARG A 75 19.43 -2.28 3.08
CA ARG A 75 19.82 -3.47 3.84
C ARG A 75 19.07 -4.67 3.31
N ASP A 76 19.67 -5.84 3.40
CA ASP A 76 19.04 -7.07 2.95
C ASP A 76 17.77 -7.36 3.77
N GLY A 77 16.66 -7.50 3.06
CA GLY A 77 15.37 -7.76 3.62
C GLY A 77 14.45 -8.47 2.63
N PRO A 78 13.45 -9.23 3.12
CA PRO A 78 12.63 -10.11 2.29
C PRO A 78 11.82 -9.36 1.21
N ALA A 79 11.50 -8.08 1.47
CA ALA A 79 10.71 -7.28 0.55
C ALA A 79 11.55 -6.47 -0.44
N ASN A 80 12.83 -6.24 -0.18
CA ASN A 80 13.63 -5.34 -1.00
C ASN A 80 14.98 -5.91 -1.49
N LEU A 81 15.52 -6.97 -0.89
CA LEU A 81 16.80 -7.56 -1.27
C LEU A 81 17.86 -6.47 -1.48
N SER A 82 18.10 -5.66 -0.48
CA SER A 82 19.01 -4.49 -0.45
C SER A 82 18.66 -3.33 -1.38
N ARG A 83 17.53 -3.36 -2.10
CA ARG A 83 17.12 -2.28 -3.00
C ARG A 83 16.41 -1.16 -2.25
N LEU A 84 16.61 0.09 -2.71
CA LEU A 84 15.85 1.26 -2.29
C LEU A 84 15.38 2.06 -3.49
N CYS A 85 14.21 2.67 -3.38
CA CYS A 85 13.79 3.70 -4.32
C CYS A 85 14.33 5.08 -3.88
N VAL A 86 14.11 6.10 -4.71
CA VAL A 86 14.51 7.48 -4.44
C VAL A 86 14.06 7.98 -3.07
N LYS A 87 12.84 7.62 -2.63
CA LYS A 87 12.29 8.05 -1.33
C LYS A 87 13.07 7.45 -0.16
N GLY A 88 13.29 6.13 -0.18
CA GLY A 88 14.04 5.45 0.88
C GLY A 88 15.50 5.91 0.95
N ARG A 89 16.10 6.20 -0.19
CA ARG A 89 17.51 6.60 -0.27
C ARG A 89 17.76 8.06 0.09
N TYR A 90 16.88 8.98 -0.29
CA TYR A 90 17.10 10.43 -0.17
C TYR A 90 16.03 11.18 0.63
N GLY A 91 14.93 10.53 0.95
CA GLY A 91 13.76 11.18 1.54
C GLY A 91 13.87 11.50 3.04
N PHE A 92 15.04 11.48 3.63
CA PHE A 92 15.25 11.80 5.06
C PHE A 92 15.53 13.30 5.32
N ASP A 93 15.65 14.12 4.29
CA ASP A 93 15.99 15.54 4.39
C ASP A 93 15.04 16.32 5.32
N TYR A 94 13.75 15.94 5.37
CA TYR A 94 12.76 16.61 6.19
C TYR A 94 13.06 16.55 7.70
N ILE A 95 13.85 15.55 8.15
CA ILE A 95 14.22 15.38 9.57
C ILE A 95 15.10 16.54 10.04
N HIS A 96 15.95 17.05 9.12
CA HIS A 96 16.94 18.09 9.40
C HIS A 96 16.58 19.44 8.75
N ASN A 97 15.31 19.63 8.36
CA ASN A 97 14.85 20.88 7.79
C ASN A 97 14.81 22.00 8.84
N ASP A 98 15.33 23.18 8.51
CA ASP A 98 15.41 24.32 9.43
C ASP A 98 14.01 24.82 9.86
N GLY A 99 12.99 24.64 9.04
CA GLY A 99 11.60 24.96 9.37
C GLY A 99 10.91 23.92 10.27
N ARG A 100 11.61 22.85 10.70
CA ARG A 100 11.04 21.85 11.59
C ARG A 100 10.78 22.43 12.98
N LEU A 101 9.54 22.27 13.47
CA LEU A 101 9.20 22.63 14.84
C LEU A 101 9.92 21.70 15.83
N THR A 102 10.72 22.25 16.73
CA THR A 102 11.50 21.51 17.73
C THR A 102 10.97 21.71 19.16
N LYS A 103 10.03 22.63 19.33
CA LYS A 103 9.37 22.93 20.59
C LYS A 103 7.86 22.90 20.44
N PRO A 104 7.10 22.57 21.48
CA PRO A 104 5.66 22.66 21.44
C PRO A 104 5.20 24.11 21.32
N LEU A 105 4.09 24.29 20.60
CA LEU A 105 3.46 25.58 20.40
C LEU A 105 2.04 25.56 20.98
N ILE A 106 1.64 26.63 21.65
CA ILE A 106 0.25 26.87 22.05
C ILE A 106 -0.30 28.10 21.34
N ARG A 107 -1.60 28.09 21.04
CA ARG A 107 -2.28 29.25 20.45
C ARG A 107 -2.27 30.42 21.43
N LYS A 108 -1.87 31.60 20.95
CA LYS A 108 -1.90 32.83 21.74
C LYS A 108 -3.31 33.15 22.21
N LYS A 109 -3.38 33.71 23.42
CA LYS A 109 -4.64 34.10 24.03
C LYS A 109 -5.35 35.16 23.19
N GLY A 110 -6.64 34.95 22.90
CA GLY A 110 -7.43 35.89 22.08
C GLY A 110 -7.37 35.69 20.58
N VAL A 111 -6.50 34.82 20.08
CA VAL A 111 -6.46 34.48 18.65
C VAL A 111 -7.54 33.47 18.32
N SER A 112 -8.44 33.81 17.36
CA SER A 112 -9.53 32.94 16.91
C SER A 112 -9.01 31.62 16.33
N LYS A 113 -9.83 30.55 16.44
CA LYS A 113 -9.63 29.31 15.71
C LYS A 113 -10.14 29.39 14.26
N ASP A 114 -11.04 30.35 13.98
CA ASP A 114 -11.65 30.56 12.67
C ASP A 114 -10.77 31.47 11.80
N ILE A 115 -9.62 30.97 11.44
CA ILE A 115 -8.68 31.66 10.55
C ILE A 115 -8.84 31.06 9.16
N ASP A 116 -8.98 31.91 8.12
CA ASP A 116 -8.92 31.43 6.75
C ASP A 116 -7.50 30.98 6.43
N ILE A 117 -7.28 29.68 6.51
CA ILE A 117 -5.97 29.05 6.31
C ILE A 117 -5.39 29.31 4.90
N ARG A 118 -6.25 29.67 3.93
CA ARG A 118 -5.82 30.00 2.56
C ARG A 118 -5.17 31.37 2.43
N SER A 119 -5.51 32.26 3.34
CA SER A 119 -4.92 33.61 3.43
C SER A 119 -3.77 33.72 4.43
N TYR A 120 -3.43 32.58 5.10
CA TYR A 120 -2.44 32.56 6.15
C TYR A 120 -1.02 32.33 5.61
N ASP A 121 -0.10 33.20 6.00
CA ASP A 121 1.33 33.03 5.74
C ASP A 121 1.97 32.18 6.84
N PHE A 122 2.34 30.95 6.50
CA PHE A 122 2.96 30.01 7.45
C PHE A 122 4.37 30.44 7.92
N ASP A 123 5.00 31.37 7.24
CA ASP A 123 6.28 31.95 7.69
C ASP A 123 6.09 32.84 8.94
N ASN A 124 4.86 33.28 9.22
CA ASN A 124 4.48 34.09 10.37
C ASN A 124 3.71 33.29 11.45
N ILE A 125 4.08 32.02 11.67
CA ILE A 125 3.41 31.14 12.64
C ILE A 125 3.38 31.72 14.06
N ASP A 126 4.34 32.56 14.41
CA ASP A 126 4.47 33.27 15.67
C ASP A 126 3.41 34.35 15.88
N GLU A 127 2.66 34.77 14.86
CA GLU A 127 1.50 35.66 15.06
C GLU A 127 0.35 34.95 15.76
N ILE A 128 0.21 33.64 15.54
CA ILE A 128 -0.88 32.82 16.07
C ILE A 128 -0.47 32.00 17.29
N PHE A 129 0.75 31.48 17.27
CA PHE A 129 1.25 30.55 18.25
C PHE A 129 2.45 31.15 19.00
N GLU A 130 2.68 30.66 20.22
CA GLU A 130 3.86 30.96 21.02
C GLU A 130 4.50 29.66 21.49
N GLU A 131 5.86 29.68 21.58
CA GLU A 131 6.60 28.55 22.13
C GLU A 131 6.28 28.34 23.60
N THR A 132 6.25 27.10 24.03
CA THR A 132 5.97 26.72 25.40
C THR A 132 6.78 25.49 25.83
N THR A 133 6.67 25.08 27.07
CA THR A 133 7.21 23.82 27.57
C THR A 133 6.28 22.64 27.24
N TRP A 134 6.83 21.43 27.18
CA TRP A 134 6.02 20.22 27.03
C TRP A 134 5.00 20.04 28.16
N GLU A 135 5.39 20.34 29.39
CA GLU A 135 4.51 20.28 30.56
C GLU A 135 3.29 21.17 30.36
N ASN A 136 3.50 22.46 30.05
CA ASN A 136 2.39 23.39 29.84
C ASN A 136 1.52 23.01 28.63
N ALA A 137 2.12 22.56 27.52
CA ALA A 137 1.35 22.11 26.34
C ALA A 137 0.46 20.91 26.65
N LEU A 138 0.98 19.93 27.40
CA LEU A 138 0.23 18.76 27.83
C LEU A 138 -0.89 19.14 28.82
N ASP A 139 -0.62 20.04 29.76
CA ASP A 139 -1.66 20.52 30.70
C ASP A 139 -2.79 21.22 29.97
N VAL A 140 -2.51 22.07 28.99
CA VAL A 140 -3.51 22.74 28.17
C VAL A 140 -4.36 21.70 27.41
N ALA A 141 -3.72 20.68 26.80
CA ALA A 141 -4.39 19.64 26.08
C ALA A 141 -5.28 18.76 27.01
N ILE A 142 -4.73 18.32 28.15
CA ILE A 142 -5.44 17.47 29.12
C ILE A 142 -6.66 18.22 29.70
N ASN A 143 -6.50 19.48 30.09
CA ASN A 143 -7.60 20.27 30.61
C ASN A 143 -8.67 20.52 29.55
N GLY A 144 -8.28 20.73 28.29
CA GLY A 144 -9.21 20.81 27.16
C GLY A 144 -10.03 19.54 26.96
N PHE A 145 -9.39 18.37 26.97
CA PHE A 145 -10.08 17.08 26.84
C PHE A 145 -11.00 16.78 28.03
N LYS A 146 -10.55 17.05 29.26
CA LYS A 146 -11.37 16.89 30.46
C LYS A 146 -12.65 17.75 30.40
N ASN A 147 -12.50 19.02 30.05
CA ASN A 147 -13.60 19.95 29.91
C ASN A 147 -14.63 19.49 28.84
N VAL A 148 -14.17 19.05 27.67
CA VAL A 148 -15.06 18.49 26.64
C VAL A 148 -15.78 17.23 27.14
N LYS A 149 -15.06 16.33 27.83
CA LYS A 149 -15.63 15.11 28.39
C LYS A 149 -16.69 15.39 29.46
N GLU A 150 -16.48 16.39 30.31
CA GLU A 150 -17.42 16.83 31.31
C GLU A 150 -18.69 17.45 30.71
N GLN A 151 -18.54 18.29 29.68
CA GLN A 151 -19.66 19.00 29.04
C GLN A 151 -20.48 18.14 28.09
N LYS A 152 -19.83 17.23 27.33
CA LYS A 152 -20.43 16.47 26.22
C LYS A 152 -20.42 14.95 26.42
N GLY A 153 -19.85 14.47 27.52
CA GLY A 153 -19.61 13.06 27.75
C GLY A 153 -18.44 12.48 26.88
N PRO A 154 -18.14 11.19 27.06
CA PRO A 154 -17.08 10.50 26.30
C PRO A 154 -17.26 10.56 24.78
N SER A 155 -18.49 10.54 24.28
CA SER A 155 -18.82 10.63 22.85
C SER A 155 -18.46 11.97 22.20
N GLY A 156 -18.20 13.02 23.01
CA GLY A 156 -17.70 14.30 22.52
C GLY A 156 -16.23 14.27 22.08
N LEU A 157 -15.53 13.15 22.30
CA LEU A 157 -14.12 12.96 21.96
C LEU A 157 -13.97 11.88 20.90
N ALA A 158 -12.97 12.06 20.04
CA ALA A 158 -12.60 11.10 19.02
C ALA A 158 -11.09 11.15 18.79
N GLY A 159 -10.52 10.07 18.26
CA GLY A 159 -9.13 9.99 17.85
C GLY A 159 -8.95 9.47 16.43
N PHE A 160 -8.18 10.22 15.61
CA PHE A 160 -7.82 9.83 14.26
C PHE A 160 -6.32 9.54 14.22
N GLY A 161 -5.98 8.25 14.14
CA GLY A 161 -4.61 7.79 14.07
C GLY A 161 -4.04 7.80 12.66
N CYS A 162 -2.75 7.51 12.56
CA CYS A 162 -2.02 7.48 11.30
C CYS A 162 -1.30 6.15 11.10
N ALA A 163 -1.35 5.62 9.88
CA ALA A 163 -0.60 4.43 9.49
C ALA A 163 0.89 4.70 9.14
N LYS A 164 1.39 5.87 9.48
CA LYS A 164 2.82 6.23 9.37
C LYS A 164 3.60 5.99 10.66
N GLY A 165 2.90 5.92 11.79
CA GLY A 165 3.49 5.64 13.09
C GLY A 165 3.89 4.17 13.26
N SER A 166 4.59 3.88 14.36
CA SER A 166 4.93 2.52 14.76
C SER A 166 3.72 1.74 15.31
N ASN A 167 3.87 0.45 15.54
CA ASN A 167 2.84 -0.36 16.20
C ASN A 167 2.60 0.10 17.63
N GLU A 168 3.66 0.52 18.32
CA GLU A 168 3.60 1.04 19.68
C GLU A 168 2.79 2.34 19.73
N GLU A 169 3.03 3.26 18.81
CA GLU A 169 2.25 4.51 18.71
C GLU A 169 0.78 4.21 18.43
N ALA A 170 0.48 3.33 17.49
CA ALA A 170 -0.88 2.92 17.15
C ALA A 170 -1.59 2.28 18.35
N TYR A 171 -0.90 1.38 19.06
CA TYR A 171 -1.43 0.73 20.27
C TYR A 171 -1.70 1.75 21.38
N LEU A 172 -0.72 2.60 21.70
CA LEU A 172 -0.86 3.59 22.76
C LEU A 172 -1.95 4.61 22.43
N PHE A 173 -2.08 5.01 21.19
CA PHE A 173 -3.09 5.97 20.79
C PHE A 173 -4.51 5.38 20.91
N GLN A 174 -4.77 4.18 20.41
CA GLN A 174 -6.07 3.55 20.58
C GLN A 174 -6.39 3.28 22.07
N LYS A 175 -5.38 2.92 22.86
CA LYS A 175 -5.53 2.71 24.30
C LYS A 175 -5.92 4.02 25.00
N LEU A 176 -5.28 5.15 24.67
CA LEU A 176 -5.64 6.46 25.19
C LEU A 176 -7.12 6.80 24.91
N ILE A 177 -7.57 6.59 23.67
CA ILE A 177 -8.95 6.90 23.29
C ILE A 177 -9.94 6.00 24.04
N ARG A 178 -9.68 4.69 24.09
CA ARG A 178 -10.59 3.73 24.71
C ARG A 178 -10.61 3.80 26.24
N THR A 179 -9.45 3.81 26.86
CA THR A 179 -9.35 3.78 28.34
C THR A 179 -9.28 5.17 28.96
N GLY A 180 -8.56 6.12 28.37
CA GLY A 180 -8.44 7.49 28.87
C GLY A 180 -9.68 8.32 28.62
N PHE A 181 -10.18 8.31 27.39
CA PHE A 181 -11.39 9.07 27.04
C PHE A 181 -12.67 8.28 27.30
N ASN A 182 -12.59 6.96 27.43
CA ASN A 182 -13.73 6.06 27.62
C ASN A 182 -14.70 6.09 26.44
N THR A 183 -14.17 6.07 25.22
CA THR A 183 -14.95 6.04 23.97
C THR A 183 -14.29 5.11 22.96
N ASN A 184 -15.09 4.53 22.07
CA ASN A 184 -14.59 3.75 20.92
C ASN A 184 -14.54 4.57 19.62
N ASN A 185 -14.60 5.89 19.70
CA ASN A 185 -14.48 6.80 18.56
C ASN A 185 -13.02 6.92 18.11
N VAL A 186 -12.45 5.82 17.64
CA VAL A 186 -11.07 5.72 17.16
C VAL A 186 -11.05 5.12 15.77
N ASP A 187 -10.30 5.72 14.86
CA ASP A 187 -10.11 5.19 13.51
C ASP A 187 -8.78 5.69 12.94
N HIS A 188 -8.35 5.15 11.79
CA HIS A 188 -7.17 5.63 11.09
C HIS A 188 -7.35 5.59 9.57
N CYS A 189 -6.33 6.00 8.83
CA CYS A 189 -6.42 6.19 7.38
C CYS A 189 -6.80 4.92 6.59
N THR A 190 -6.67 3.72 7.15
CA THR A 190 -7.15 2.46 6.54
C THR A 190 -8.62 2.54 6.13
N ARG A 191 -9.44 3.30 6.88
CA ARG A 191 -10.86 3.50 6.58
C ARG A 191 -11.10 3.95 5.13
N LEU A 192 -10.28 4.87 4.64
CA LEU A 192 -10.37 5.40 3.28
C LEU A 192 -9.35 4.78 2.32
N CYS A 193 -8.47 3.92 2.81
CA CYS A 193 -7.41 3.27 2.03
C CYS A 193 -7.86 1.89 1.57
N HIS A 194 -7.61 0.88 2.37
CA HIS A 194 -7.86 -0.53 2.04
C HIS A 194 -8.95 -1.19 2.91
N ALA A 195 -9.83 -0.41 3.57
CA ALA A 195 -10.88 -1.01 4.39
C ALA A 195 -11.73 -2.01 3.60
N SER A 196 -12.11 -1.68 2.37
CA SER A 196 -12.84 -2.57 1.46
C SER A 196 -12.09 -3.87 1.17
N SER A 197 -10.78 -3.78 0.92
CA SER A 197 -9.91 -4.96 0.70
C SER A 197 -9.77 -5.80 1.97
N VAL A 198 -9.60 -5.16 3.13
CA VAL A 198 -9.46 -5.86 4.42
C VAL A 198 -10.75 -6.60 4.77
N VAL A 199 -11.91 -5.96 4.60
CA VAL A 199 -13.22 -6.60 4.81
C VAL A 199 -13.38 -7.82 3.92
N ALA A 200 -13.12 -7.69 2.62
CA ALA A 200 -13.24 -8.80 1.68
C ALA A 200 -12.28 -9.96 2.01
N LEU A 201 -11.04 -9.64 2.38
CA LEU A 201 -10.04 -10.65 2.78
C LEU A 201 -10.43 -11.36 4.08
N LEU A 202 -10.88 -10.63 5.11
CA LEU A 202 -11.33 -11.22 6.39
C LEU A 202 -12.53 -12.14 6.18
N GLU A 203 -13.50 -11.73 5.35
CA GLU A 203 -14.70 -12.52 5.05
C GLU A 203 -14.38 -13.81 4.27
N MET A 204 -13.48 -13.73 3.29
CA MET A 204 -13.30 -14.81 2.31
C MET A 204 -12.10 -15.71 2.59
N VAL A 205 -11.04 -15.21 3.23
CA VAL A 205 -9.82 -15.97 3.53
C VAL A 205 -9.44 -15.95 5.02
N GLY A 206 -10.18 -15.21 5.83
CA GLY A 206 -10.00 -15.18 7.29
C GLY A 206 -8.83 -14.32 7.77
N SER A 207 -8.16 -13.58 6.90
CA SER A 207 -7.04 -12.70 7.26
C SER A 207 -7.07 -11.41 6.42
N GLY A 208 -6.88 -10.26 7.05
CA GLY A 208 -6.79 -8.97 6.35
C GLY A 208 -5.40 -8.69 5.75
N ALA A 209 -4.44 -9.57 5.94
CA ALA A 209 -3.06 -9.42 5.46
C ALA A 209 -2.88 -9.89 4.01
N VAL A 210 -1.75 -9.51 3.41
CA VAL A 210 -1.30 -10.10 2.15
C VAL A 210 -1.02 -11.60 2.32
N SER A 211 -1.26 -12.39 1.29
CA SER A 211 -1.06 -13.85 1.35
C SER A 211 0.34 -14.31 0.94
N ASN A 212 1.22 -13.39 0.52
CA ASN A 212 2.53 -13.69 -0.06
C ASN A 212 3.47 -12.48 0.02
N GLN A 213 4.75 -12.71 -0.21
CA GLN A 213 5.77 -11.66 -0.29
C GLN A 213 5.88 -11.07 -1.70
N VAL A 214 6.38 -9.84 -1.81
CA VAL A 214 6.64 -9.21 -3.12
C VAL A 214 7.65 -10.01 -3.94
N ALA A 215 8.67 -10.58 -3.30
CA ALA A 215 9.71 -11.36 -3.95
C ALA A 215 9.17 -12.65 -4.62
N ASP A 216 8.02 -13.18 -4.19
CA ASP A 216 7.39 -14.36 -4.78
C ASP A 216 6.99 -14.15 -6.26
N VAL A 217 6.99 -12.92 -6.73
CA VAL A 217 6.85 -12.58 -8.17
C VAL A 217 7.85 -13.33 -9.05
N THR A 218 9.04 -13.65 -8.54
CA THR A 218 10.05 -14.41 -9.28
C THR A 218 9.62 -15.84 -9.58
N GLU A 219 8.75 -16.40 -8.77
CA GLU A 219 8.19 -17.76 -8.93
C GLU A 219 6.89 -17.78 -9.74
N ALA A 220 6.25 -16.62 -9.95
CA ALA A 220 5.00 -16.52 -10.69
C ALA A 220 5.25 -16.67 -12.20
N GLU A 221 4.30 -17.30 -12.91
CA GLU A 221 4.25 -17.31 -14.38
C GLU A 221 3.38 -16.18 -14.92
N VAL A 222 2.33 -15.80 -14.16
CA VAL A 222 1.40 -14.72 -14.51
C VAL A 222 1.31 -13.72 -13.36
N ILE A 223 1.41 -12.45 -13.68
CA ILE A 223 1.31 -11.33 -12.74
C ILE A 223 0.20 -10.41 -13.21
N ILE A 224 -0.82 -10.23 -12.40
CA ILE A 224 -1.88 -9.24 -12.64
C ILE A 224 -1.63 -8.02 -11.76
N ILE A 225 -1.66 -6.84 -12.37
CA ILE A 225 -1.66 -5.54 -11.68
C ILE A 225 -2.95 -4.81 -12.05
N ILE A 226 -3.81 -4.54 -11.08
CA ILE A 226 -5.08 -3.85 -11.32
C ILE A 226 -5.25 -2.63 -10.42
N GLY A 227 -5.68 -1.51 -11.02
CA GLY A 227 -5.96 -0.25 -10.30
C GLY A 227 -4.77 0.28 -9.49
N SER A 228 -3.54 0.15 -10.02
CA SER A 228 -2.32 0.54 -9.32
C SER A 228 -1.23 1.03 -10.28
N ASN A 229 -0.44 2.01 -9.82
CA ASN A 229 0.78 2.46 -10.49
C ASN A 229 2.02 2.16 -9.63
N PRO A 230 2.50 0.91 -9.60
CA PRO A 230 3.59 0.53 -8.71
C PRO A 230 4.93 1.18 -9.06
N THR A 231 5.19 1.59 -10.30
CA THR A 231 6.41 2.31 -10.69
C THR A 231 6.57 3.62 -9.94
N VAL A 232 5.48 4.29 -9.62
CA VAL A 232 5.47 5.55 -8.85
C VAL A 232 5.27 5.31 -7.36
N ASN A 233 4.30 4.46 -6.99
CA ASN A 233 3.86 4.31 -5.60
C ASN A 233 4.65 3.26 -4.81
N HIS A 234 5.14 2.20 -5.49
CA HIS A 234 5.86 1.07 -4.89
C HIS A 234 7.08 0.67 -5.75
N PRO A 235 8.05 1.59 -5.99
CA PRO A 235 9.05 1.40 -7.05
C PRO A 235 9.91 0.15 -6.88
N VAL A 236 10.23 -0.25 -5.64
CA VAL A 236 10.99 -1.48 -5.40
C VAL A 236 10.18 -2.72 -5.81
N ALA A 237 8.88 -2.78 -5.44
CA ALA A 237 8.00 -3.85 -5.89
C ALA A 237 7.89 -3.88 -7.43
N ALA A 238 7.76 -2.70 -8.06
CA ALA A 238 7.74 -2.59 -9.52
C ALA A 238 9.02 -3.11 -10.19
N THR A 239 10.18 -2.99 -9.53
CA THR A 239 11.42 -3.56 -10.04
C THR A 239 11.34 -5.07 -10.18
N PHE A 240 10.80 -5.77 -9.19
CA PHE A 240 10.58 -7.22 -9.27
C PHE A 240 9.62 -7.58 -10.41
N MET A 241 8.49 -6.85 -10.53
CA MET A 241 7.50 -7.07 -11.60
C MET A 241 8.07 -6.83 -12.99
N LYS A 242 8.85 -5.75 -13.18
CA LYS A 242 9.51 -5.45 -14.46
C LYS A 242 10.58 -6.49 -14.82
N ASN A 243 11.36 -6.93 -13.85
CA ASN A 243 12.37 -7.97 -14.09
C ASN A 243 11.71 -9.30 -14.46
N ALA A 244 10.64 -9.70 -13.76
CA ALA A 244 9.88 -10.90 -14.10
C ALA A 244 9.34 -10.83 -15.54
N ALA A 245 8.78 -9.69 -15.96
CA ALA A 245 8.33 -9.49 -17.34
C ALA A 245 9.50 -9.61 -18.36
N LYS A 246 10.68 -9.06 -18.05
CA LYS A 246 11.89 -9.20 -18.90
C LYS A 246 12.36 -10.65 -18.99
N GLU A 247 12.17 -11.44 -17.95
CA GLU A 247 12.48 -12.87 -17.90
C GLU A 247 11.43 -13.74 -18.60
N GLY A 248 10.44 -13.13 -19.23
CA GLY A 248 9.43 -13.82 -20.03
C GLY A 248 8.16 -14.22 -19.26
N LYS A 249 8.00 -13.76 -18.01
CA LYS A 249 6.74 -13.95 -17.27
C LYS A 249 5.63 -13.09 -17.89
N THR A 250 4.39 -13.58 -17.85
CA THR A 250 3.25 -12.84 -18.39
C THR A 250 2.80 -11.75 -17.43
N LEU A 251 2.96 -10.49 -17.83
CA LEU A 251 2.46 -9.33 -17.09
C LEU A 251 1.17 -8.82 -17.71
N ILE A 252 0.10 -8.76 -16.92
CA ILE A 252 -1.22 -8.27 -17.28
C ILE A 252 -1.51 -7.02 -16.45
N VAL A 253 -1.72 -5.89 -17.11
CA VAL A 253 -2.05 -4.62 -16.44
C VAL A 253 -3.49 -4.23 -16.78
N MET A 254 -4.30 -4.00 -15.76
CA MET A 254 -5.71 -3.62 -15.86
C MET A 254 -5.91 -2.26 -15.19
N ASP A 255 -6.08 -1.21 -15.99
CA ASP A 255 -6.24 0.15 -15.45
C ASP A 255 -6.91 1.06 -16.50
N PRO A 256 -7.91 1.87 -16.12
CA PRO A 256 -8.48 2.86 -17.01
C PRO A 256 -7.47 3.87 -17.54
N LYS A 257 -6.43 4.17 -16.74
CA LYS A 257 -5.32 5.05 -17.09
C LYS A 257 -4.10 4.24 -17.51
N LYS A 258 -3.52 4.57 -18.65
CA LYS A 258 -2.26 3.98 -19.10
C LYS A 258 -1.13 4.42 -18.15
N THR A 259 -0.71 3.50 -17.28
CA THR A 259 0.38 3.71 -16.31
C THR A 259 1.72 3.26 -16.90
N ASP A 260 2.84 3.72 -16.33
CA ASP A 260 4.17 3.41 -16.86
C ASP A 260 4.48 1.92 -16.87
N ILE A 261 3.98 1.16 -15.89
CA ILE A 261 4.17 -0.30 -15.84
C ILE A 261 3.57 -1.02 -17.06
N SER A 262 2.56 -0.42 -17.72
CA SER A 262 1.93 -1.00 -18.90
C SER A 262 2.88 -1.14 -20.11
N ARG A 263 4.00 -0.41 -20.13
CA ARG A 263 5.06 -0.57 -21.16
C ARG A 263 5.71 -1.96 -21.12
N HIS A 264 5.66 -2.61 -19.97
CA HIS A 264 6.24 -3.95 -19.77
C HIS A 264 5.19 -5.05 -19.85
N ALA A 265 3.91 -4.70 -20.03
CA ALA A 265 2.81 -5.64 -20.03
C ALA A 265 2.69 -6.38 -21.35
N ASN A 266 2.43 -7.69 -21.28
CA ASN A 266 2.00 -8.50 -22.43
C ASN A 266 0.56 -8.17 -22.80
N TYR A 267 -0.28 -7.87 -21.79
CA TYR A 267 -1.67 -7.49 -21.96
C TYR A 267 -1.96 -6.23 -21.16
N TYR A 268 -2.49 -5.22 -21.82
CA TYR A 268 -3.01 -4.01 -21.17
C TYR A 268 -4.51 -3.90 -21.43
N LEU A 269 -5.30 -4.09 -20.36
CA LEU A 269 -6.75 -3.99 -20.39
C LEU A 269 -7.16 -2.60 -19.90
N GLN A 270 -7.40 -1.69 -20.84
CA GLN A 270 -7.91 -0.35 -20.54
C GLN A 270 -9.44 -0.39 -20.44
N PHE A 271 -9.94 -0.86 -19.31
CA PHE A 271 -11.37 -0.98 -19.09
C PHE A 271 -11.99 0.39 -18.73
N LYS A 272 -13.30 0.51 -18.93
CA LYS A 272 -14.04 1.73 -18.56
C LYS A 272 -14.06 1.85 -17.02
N PRO A 273 -13.88 3.07 -16.46
CA PRO A 273 -13.99 3.29 -15.02
C PRO A 273 -15.28 2.69 -14.45
N ASP A 274 -15.20 2.15 -13.22
CA ASP A 274 -16.31 1.56 -12.47
C ASP A 274 -16.95 0.31 -13.10
N THR A 275 -16.20 -0.38 -13.98
CA THR A 275 -16.64 -1.65 -14.58
C THR A 275 -15.77 -2.84 -14.16
N ASP A 276 -15.04 -2.73 -13.07
CA ASP A 276 -14.13 -3.75 -12.52
C ASP A 276 -14.84 -5.07 -12.29
N VAL A 277 -15.97 -5.05 -11.57
CA VAL A 277 -16.77 -6.27 -11.28
C VAL A 277 -17.26 -6.93 -12.57
N ALA A 278 -17.71 -6.13 -13.55
CA ALA A 278 -18.18 -6.69 -14.82
C ALA A 278 -17.05 -7.40 -15.58
N MET A 279 -15.87 -6.79 -15.65
CA MET A 279 -14.68 -7.37 -16.27
C MET A 279 -14.22 -8.64 -15.54
N LEU A 280 -14.09 -8.59 -14.22
CA LEU A 280 -13.62 -9.71 -13.40
C LEU A 280 -14.62 -10.88 -13.42
N ASN A 281 -15.92 -10.60 -13.35
CA ASN A 281 -16.95 -11.63 -13.48
C ASN A 281 -16.94 -12.29 -14.87
N ALA A 282 -16.66 -11.52 -15.94
CA ALA A 282 -16.49 -12.09 -17.26
C ALA A 282 -15.28 -13.04 -17.36
N ILE A 283 -14.16 -12.66 -16.75
CA ILE A 283 -12.97 -13.52 -16.68
C ILE A 283 -13.28 -14.79 -15.89
N MET A 284 -13.96 -14.72 -14.74
CA MET A 284 -14.37 -15.87 -13.96
C MET A 284 -15.36 -16.76 -14.74
N LYS A 285 -16.33 -16.15 -15.42
CA LYS A 285 -17.28 -16.90 -16.28
C LYS A 285 -16.56 -17.64 -17.40
N SER A 286 -15.61 -16.99 -18.05
CA SER A 286 -14.77 -17.62 -19.09
C SER A 286 -13.97 -18.80 -18.56
N ILE A 287 -13.42 -18.71 -17.33
CA ILE A 287 -12.73 -19.85 -16.68
C ILE A 287 -13.68 -21.03 -16.48
N ILE A 288 -14.93 -20.77 -16.05
CA ILE A 288 -15.95 -21.81 -15.88
C ILE A 288 -16.31 -22.45 -17.23
N ASP A 289 -16.56 -21.63 -18.26
CA ASP A 289 -17.00 -22.11 -19.58
C ASP A 289 -15.91 -22.94 -20.29
N GLN A 290 -14.64 -22.67 -20.00
CA GLN A 290 -13.51 -23.41 -20.52
C GLN A 290 -13.11 -24.62 -19.65
N ASP A 291 -13.85 -24.92 -18.56
CA ASP A 291 -13.54 -25.97 -17.56
C ASP A 291 -12.12 -25.86 -16.98
N LEU A 292 -11.70 -24.64 -16.64
CA LEU A 292 -10.35 -24.30 -16.12
C LEU A 292 -10.31 -24.07 -14.61
N VAL A 293 -11.38 -24.37 -13.89
CA VAL A 293 -11.44 -24.27 -12.42
C VAL A 293 -10.60 -25.37 -11.76
N ASP A 294 -9.98 -25.07 -10.64
CA ASP A 294 -9.33 -26.08 -9.80
C ASP A 294 -10.36 -26.80 -8.94
N LYS A 295 -10.87 -27.93 -9.45
CA LYS A 295 -11.95 -28.72 -8.82
C LYS A 295 -11.51 -29.27 -7.46
N GLU A 296 -10.26 -29.71 -7.33
CA GLU A 296 -9.72 -30.27 -6.09
C GLU A 296 -9.60 -29.19 -5.01
N PHE A 297 -9.03 -28.02 -5.35
CA PHE A 297 -8.93 -26.89 -4.44
C PHE A 297 -10.31 -26.40 -4.01
N ILE A 298 -11.25 -26.27 -4.94
CA ILE A 298 -12.62 -25.87 -4.66
C ILE A 298 -13.27 -26.81 -3.65
N GLN A 299 -13.20 -28.13 -3.90
CA GLN A 299 -13.80 -29.14 -3.04
C GLN A 299 -13.21 -29.16 -1.62
N ASN A 300 -11.88 -29.02 -1.50
CA ASN A 300 -11.18 -29.22 -0.25
C ASN A 300 -10.97 -27.93 0.56
N ARG A 301 -11.02 -26.75 -0.07
CA ARG A 301 -10.55 -25.49 0.52
C ARG A 301 -11.54 -24.33 0.44
N THR A 302 -12.67 -24.50 -0.27
CA THR A 302 -13.62 -23.40 -0.46
C THR A 302 -15.05 -23.77 -0.03
N LYS A 303 -15.88 -22.75 0.09
CA LYS A 303 -17.32 -22.87 0.34
C LYS A 303 -18.08 -22.09 -0.74
N ASP A 304 -19.35 -22.46 -0.94
CA ASP A 304 -20.31 -21.70 -1.75
C ASP A 304 -19.93 -21.50 -3.23
N TYR A 305 -19.04 -22.32 -3.80
CA TYR A 305 -18.68 -22.23 -5.21
C TYR A 305 -19.90 -22.33 -6.13
N ASP A 306 -20.90 -23.18 -5.82
CA ASP A 306 -22.10 -23.30 -6.64
C ASP A 306 -22.96 -22.02 -6.65
N LYS A 307 -22.95 -21.24 -5.55
CA LYS A 307 -23.59 -19.93 -5.51
C LYS A 307 -22.88 -18.95 -6.45
N LEU A 308 -21.55 -18.91 -6.41
CA LEU A 308 -20.75 -18.10 -7.32
C LEU A 308 -20.99 -18.49 -8.77
N ARG A 309 -20.93 -19.79 -9.09
CA ARG A 309 -21.18 -20.30 -10.44
C ARG A 309 -22.58 -19.92 -10.95
N ASN A 310 -23.60 -19.99 -10.09
CA ASN A 310 -24.95 -19.57 -10.43
C ASN A 310 -25.06 -18.06 -10.66
N HIS A 311 -24.40 -17.25 -9.82
CA HIS A 311 -24.33 -15.79 -9.99
C HIS A 311 -23.69 -15.39 -11.32
N LEU A 312 -22.64 -16.09 -11.73
CA LEU A 312 -21.88 -15.75 -12.93
C LEU A 312 -22.58 -16.13 -14.26
N LYS A 313 -23.76 -16.76 -14.24
CA LYS A 313 -24.45 -17.24 -15.48
C LYS A 313 -24.66 -16.14 -16.51
N ASP A 314 -24.99 -14.93 -16.05
CA ASP A 314 -25.33 -13.79 -16.91
C ASP A 314 -24.13 -12.91 -17.28
N TYR A 315 -22.93 -13.24 -16.79
CA TYR A 315 -21.72 -12.45 -16.99
C TYR A 315 -20.83 -12.96 -18.13
N SER A 316 -21.44 -13.37 -19.25
CA SER A 316 -20.62 -13.88 -20.37
C SER A 316 -19.65 -12.82 -20.90
N PRO A 317 -18.43 -13.21 -21.32
CA PRO A 317 -17.45 -12.29 -21.92
C PRO A 317 -18.04 -11.44 -23.06
N LYS A 318 -18.91 -12.04 -23.89
CA LYS A 318 -19.60 -11.35 -24.99
C LYS A 318 -20.49 -10.19 -24.53
N ILE A 319 -21.20 -10.36 -23.42
CA ILE A 319 -22.06 -9.31 -22.86
C ILE A 319 -21.23 -8.27 -22.13
N MET A 320 -20.31 -8.71 -21.27
CA MET A 320 -19.51 -7.83 -20.42
C MET A 320 -18.48 -7.02 -21.21
N SER A 321 -18.01 -7.52 -22.35
CA SER A 321 -17.15 -6.78 -23.28
C SER A 321 -17.75 -5.42 -23.66
N LYS A 322 -19.06 -5.35 -23.90
CA LYS A 322 -19.76 -4.10 -24.24
C LYS A 322 -19.81 -3.12 -23.05
N ILE A 323 -19.84 -3.65 -21.82
CA ILE A 323 -19.89 -2.89 -20.57
C ILE A 323 -18.49 -2.37 -20.23
N CYS A 324 -17.52 -3.26 -20.09
CA CYS A 324 -16.18 -2.89 -19.65
C CYS A 324 -15.28 -2.34 -20.78
N GLY A 325 -15.64 -2.55 -22.04
CA GLY A 325 -14.89 -2.06 -23.20
C GLY A 325 -13.69 -2.91 -23.59
N ILE A 326 -13.50 -4.07 -22.95
CA ILE A 326 -12.42 -5.01 -23.29
C ILE A 326 -12.95 -6.06 -24.29
N PRO A 327 -12.24 -6.35 -25.39
CA PRO A 327 -12.65 -7.37 -26.36
C PRO A 327 -12.89 -8.74 -25.71
N GLU A 328 -13.91 -9.46 -26.19
CA GLU A 328 -14.27 -10.79 -25.71
C GLU A 328 -13.08 -11.76 -25.77
N GLU A 329 -12.34 -11.75 -26.87
CA GLU A 329 -11.17 -12.60 -27.08
C GLU A 329 -10.08 -12.32 -26.03
N THR A 330 -9.87 -11.06 -25.68
CA THR A 330 -8.90 -10.67 -24.65
C THR A 330 -9.33 -11.16 -23.27
N LEU A 331 -10.62 -11.06 -22.92
CA LEU A 331 -11.17 -11.59 -21.66
C LEU A 331 -10.97 -13.09 -21.57
N ASN A 332 -11.25 -13.81 -22.65
CA ASN A 332 -11.08 -15.27 -22.75
C ASN A 332 -9.61 -15.68 -22.66
N GLU A 333 -8.71 -14.94 -23.30
CA GLU A 333 -7.28 -15.21 -23.29
C GLU A 333 -6.67 -14.98 -21.89
N VAL A 334 -6.99 -13.86 -21.25
CA VAL A 334 -6.55 -13.55 -19.89
C VAL A 334 -7.05 -14.60 -18.90
N ALA A 335 -8.30 -15.01 -19.01
CA ALA A 335 -8.89 -16.08 -18.21
C ALA A 335 -8.09 -17.39 -18.33
N ARG A 336 -7.74 -17.77 -19.56
CA ARG A 336 -6.98 -18.98 -19.85
C ARG A 336 -5.54 -18.92 -19.33
N LEU A 337 -4.84 -17.79 -19.55
CA LEU A 337 -3.47 -17.57 -19.09
C LEU A 337 -3.40 -17.64 -17.56
N TYR A 338 -4.32 -16.97 -16.89
CA TYR A 338 -4.36 -16.94 -15.43
C TYR A 338 -4.65 -18.32 -14.83
N ALA A 339 -5.66 -19.00 -15.33
CA ALA A 339 -6.11 -20.27 -14.75
C ALA A 339 -5.17 -21.46 -15.05
N LYS A 340 -4.48 -21.45 -16.22
CA LYS A 340 -3.56 -22.53 -16.60
C LYS A 340 -2.15 -22.38 -16.05
N SER A 341 -1.80 -21.22 -15.50
CA SER A 341 -0.45 -20.99 -14.98
C SER A 341 -0.19 -21.85 -13.74
N LYS A 342 1.06 -22.26 -13.56
CA LYS A 342 1.51 -22.95 -12.33
C LYS A 342 1.48 -22.03 -11.12
N GLY A 343 1.62 -20.73 -11.33
CA GLY A 343 1.55 -19.73 -10.29
C GLY A 343 1.12 -18.37 -10.85
N SER A 344 0.08 -17.77 -10.25
CA SER A 344 -0.40 -16.44 -10.58
C SER A 344 -0.52 -15.57 -9.34
N MET A 345 -0.07 -14.33 -9.43
CA MET A 345 -0.18 -13.33 -8.36
C MET A 345 -1.03 -12.15 -8.82
N ILE A 346 -1.90 -11.67 -7.93
CA ILE A 346 -2.72 -10.49 -8.16
C ILE A 346 -2.29 -9.37 -7.23
N PHE A 347 -1.88 -8.25 -7.81
CA PHE A 347 -1.55 -7.01 -7.11
C PHE A 347 -2.62 -5.95 -7.41
N TRP A 348 -3.17 -5.31 -6.38
CA TRP A 348 -4.10 -4.21 -6.60
C TRP A 348 -3.86 -3.03 -5.68
N GLY A 349 -4.29 -1.86 -6.12
CA GLY A 349 -4.16 -0.61 -5.38
C GLY A 349 -5.50 0.07 -5.08
N MET A 350 -5.41 1.38 -4.89
CA MET A 350 -6.57 2.24 -4.56
C MET A 350 -7.58 2.32 -5.68
N GLY A 351 -7.18 2.10 -6.93
CA GLY A 351 -8.09 2.03 -8.07
C GLY A 351 -9.13 0.91 -7.95
N VAL A 352 -8.86 -0.15 -7.18
CA VAL A 352 -9.81 -1.20 -6.83
C VAL A 352 -10.58 -0.86 -5.56
N SER A 353 -9.87 -0.40 -4.52
CA SER A 353 -10.40 -0.29 -3.16
C SER A 353 -11.25 0.96 -2.93
N GLN A 354 -10.88 2.09 -3.54
CA GLN A 354 -11.54 3.39 -3.31
C GLN A 354 -12.70 3.65 -4.27
N HIS A 355 -13.61 2.69 -4.33
CA HIS A 355 -14.85 2.76 -5.08
C HIS A 355 -16.07 2.56 -4.18
N VAL A 356 -17.25 2.97 -4.64
CA VAL A 356 -18.53 2.63 -3.99
C VAL A 356 -18.67 1.10 -3.87
N HIS A 357 -18.20 0.37 -4.88
CA HIS A 357 -18.19 -1.10 -4.94
C HIS A 357 -16.79 -1.70 -4.63
N GLY A 358 -15.93 -0.99 -3.90
CA GLY A 358 -14.55 -1.43 -3.62
C GLY A 358 -14.45 -2.78 -2.92
N THR A 359 -15.40 -3.10 -2.05
CA THR A 359 -15.47 -4.43 -1.40
C THR A 359 -15.80 -5.52 -2.41
N ASP A 360 -16.73 -5.29 -3.34
CA ASP A 360 -17.11 -6.26 -4.38
C ASP A 360 -15.99 -6.43 -5.41
N ASN A 361 -15.29 -5.37 -5.75
CA ASN A 361 -14.08 -5.44 -6.58
C ASN A 361 -13.04 -6.38 -5.95
N ALA A 362 -12.76 -6.22 -4.65
CA ALA A 362 -11.81 -7.07 -3.94
C ALA A 362 -12.34 -8.52 -3.82
N ARG A 363 -13.63 -8.72 -3.53
CA ARG A 363 -14.27 -10.05 -3.50
C ARG A 363 -14.14 -10.78 -4.85
N ALA A 364 -14.28 -10.06 -5.95
CA ALA A 364 -14.12 -10.64 -7.29
C ALA A 364 -12.68 -11.11 -7.53
N LEU A 365 -11.66 -10.34 -7.12
CA LEU A 365 -10.26 -10.74 -7.21
C LEU A 365 -9.94 -11.96 -6.32
N ILE A 366 -10.48 -12.00 -5.12
CA ILE A 366 -10.31 -13.12 -4.20
C ILE A 366 -11.01 -14.36 -4.75
N SER A 367 -12.24 -14.24 -5.27
CA SER A 367 -12.97 -15.34 -5.91
C SER A 367 -12.20 -15.92 -7.10
N LEU A 368 -11.60 -15.05 -7.92
CA LEU A 368 -10.77 -15.46 -9.06
C LEU A 368 -9.59 -16.33 -8.60
N ALA A 369 -8.90 -15.94 -7.52
CA ALA A 369 -7.80 -16.71 -6.96
C ALA A 369 -8.27 -18.04 -6.34
N LEU A 370 -9.38 -18.03 -5.59
CA LEU A 370 -9.91 -19.21 -4.92
C LEU A 370 -10.43 -20.27 -5.91
N MET A 371 -11.13 -19.86 -6.98
CA MET A 371 -11.67 -20.82 -7.96
C MET A 371 -10.60 -21.49 -8.81
N THR A 372 -9.37 -20.96 -8.82
CA THR A 372 -8.24 -21.46 -9.61
C THR A 372 -7.08 -21.97 -8.76
N GLY A 373 -7.24 -22.01 -7.43
CA GLY A 373 -6.18 -22.45 -6.50
C GLY A 373 -4.92 -21.56 -6.50
N GLN A 374 -5.03 -20.29 -6.93
CA GLN A 374 -3.89 -19.37 -7.03
C GLN A 374 -3.63 -18.64 -5.72
N ILE A 375 -3.51 -19.39 -4.62
CA ILE A 375 -3.23 -18.90 -3.27
C ILE A 375 -2.56 -19.99 -2.42
N GLY A 376 -1.73 -19.60 -1.46
CA GLY A 376 -1.18 -20.49 -0.42
C GLY A 376 0.04 -21.31 -0.84
N ARG A 377 0.69 -20.98 -1.95
CA ARG A 377 1.94 -21.60 -2.42
C ARG A 377 2.84 -20.57 -3.09
N PRO A 378 4.17 -20.82 -3.22
CA PRO A 378 5.10 -19.90 -3.88
C PRO A 378 4.61 -19.50 -5.29
N GLY A 379 4.82 -18.25 -5.66
CA GLY A 379 4.39 -17.71 -6.96
C GLY A 379 2.90 -17.51 -7.12
N THR A 380 2.09 -17.69 -6.07
CA THR A 380 0.65 -17.43 -6.08
C THR A 380 0.28 -16.42 -5.00
N GLY A 381 -0.87 -15.74 -5.12
CA GLY A 381 -1.40 -14.98 -4.02
C GLY A 381 -2.11 -13.70 -4.36
N LEU A 382 -2.60 -13.12 -3.28
CA LEU A 382 -3.41 -11.90 -3.21
C LEU A 382 -2.61 -10.81 -2.50
N HIS A 383 -2.31 -9.71 -3.19
CA HIS A 383 -1.41 -8.69 -2.68
C HIS A 383 -1.97 -7.28 -2.84
N PRO A 384 -2.83 -6.80 -1.91
CA PRO A 384 -3.17 -5.39 -1.84
C PRO A 384 -1.91 -4.56 -1.55
N LEU A 385 -1.53 -3.69 -2.49
CA LEU A 385 -0.37 -2.81 -2.37
C LEU A 385 -0.66 -1.68 -1.39
N ARG A 386 -0.18 -1.81 -0.16
CA ARG A 386 -0.42 -0.83 0.91
C ARG A 386 0.28 0.50 0.62
N GLY A 387 -0.44 1.62 0.79
CA GLY A 387 0.10 2.96 0.55
C GLY A 387 1.10 3.38 1.61
N GLN A 388 0.67 3.52 2.85
CA GLN A 388 1.55 3.88 3.96
C GLN A 388 2.34 2.66 4.47
N ASN A 389 3.48 2.95 5.11
CA ASN A 389 4.43 1.96 5.60
C ASN A 389 3.84 1.00 6.65
N ASN A 390 2.91 1.44 7.48
CA ASN A 390 2.38 0.66 8.60
C ASN A 390 0.84 0.56 8.62
N VAL A 391 0.19 0.56 7.45
CA VAL A 391 -1.28 0.39 7.37
C VAL A 391 -1.72 -0.94 7.98
N GLN A 392 -0.96 -2.00 7.74
CA GLN A 392 -1.25 -3.32 8.30
C GLN A 392 -1.06 -3.31 9.82
N GLY A 393 0.12 -2.93 10.31
CA GLY A 393 0.44 -2.96 11.73
C GLY A 393 -0.42 -2.03 12.60
N ALA A 394 -0.82 -0.87 12.07
CA ALA A 394 -1.75 0.00 12.78
C ALA A 394 -3.14 -0.66 12.97
N SER A 395 -3.61 -1.42 11.97
CA SER A 395 -4.85 -2.22 12.10
C SER A 395 -4.67 -3.39 13.07
N ASP A 396 -3.54 -4.12 12.99
CA ASP A 396 -3.19 -5.24 13.87
C ASP A 396 -3.10 -4.78 15.35
N ALA A 397 -2.64 -3.54 15.58
CA ALA A 397 -2.60 -2.90 16.90
C ALA A 397 -3.97 -2.38 17.39
N GLY A 398 -5.06 -2.64 16.66
CA GLY A 398 -6.42 -2.29 17.05
C GLY A 398 -6.80 -0.82 16.86
N LEU A 399 -6.11 -0.08 15.99
CA LEU A 399 -6.41 1.34 15.71
C LEU A 399 -7.62 1.52 14.78
N ILE A 400 -8.57 0.62 14.85
CA ILE A 400 -9.85 0.65 14.12
C ILE A 400 -11.01 0.36 15.08
N PRO A 401 -12.22 0.93 14.86
CA PRO A 401 -13.27 0.91 15.89
C PRO A 401 -13.86 -0.49 16.16
N MET A 402 -13.76 -1.42 15.21
CA MET A 402 -14.46 -2.72 15.30
C MET A 402 -13.66 -3.82 15.97
N VAL A 403 -12.36 -3.61 16.20
CA VAL A 403 -11.49 -4.62 16.82
C VAL A 403 -10.52 -4.02 17.83
N PHE A 404 -10.12 -4.85 18.78
CA PHE A 404 -8.94 -4.68 19.64
C PHE A 404 -7.68 -5.20 18.90
N PRO A 405 -6.47 -5.10 19.51
CA PRO A 405 -5.29 -5.74 18.97
C PRO A 405 -5.54 -7.21 18.61
N ASP A 406 -4.86 -7.67 17.56
CA ASP A 406 -4.99 -9.03 17.02
C ASP A 406 -6.41 -9.35 16.51
N TYR A 407 -7.11 -8.34 15.97
CA TYR A 407 -8.44 -8.46 15.37
C TYR A 407 -9.52 -9.02 16.28
N GLN A 408 -9.35 -8.95 17.60
CA GLN A 408 -10.39 -9.33 18.57
C GLN A 408 -11.55 -8.35 18.47
N ARG A 409 -12.73 -8.86 18.22
CA ARG A 409 -13.93 -8.02 18.03
C ARG A 409 -14.35 -7.32 19.32
N VAL A 410 -14.67 -6.01 19.22
CA VAL A 410 -15.11 -5.20 20.37
C VAL A 410 -16.51 -5.56 20.87
N ASP A 411 -17.30 -6.27 20.06
CA ASP A 411 -18.65 -6.76 20.40
C ASP A 411 -18.65 -8.21 20.92
N ASN A 412 -17.50 -8.84 21.06
CA ASN A 412 -17.37 -10.13 21.71
C ASN A 412 -17.38 -9.93 23.24
N PRO A 413 -18.31 -10.56 24.01
CA PRO A 413 -18.38 -10.41 25.46
C PRO A 413 -17.26 -11.17 26.22
N GLU A 414 -16.52 -12.06 25.58
CA GLU A 414 -15.37 -12.77 26.13
C GLU A 414 -14.07 -11.98 25.92
#